data_d14620d43e82e9d4de79849e52a6d18b
#
_entry.id   d14620d43e82e9d4de79849e52a6d18b
#
_cell.length_a   1.000
_cell.length_b   1.000
_cell.length_c   1.000
_cell.angle_alpha   90.00
_cell.angle_beta   90.00
_cell.angle_gamma   90.00
#
_symmetry.space_group_name_H-M   'P 1'
#
loop_
_entity.id
_entity.type
_entity.pdbx_description
1 polymer ?
#
loop_
_entity_poly.entity_id
_entity_poly.type
_entity_poly.pdbx_seq_one_letter_code
_entity_poly.pdbx_strand_id
1 'polypeptide(L)'
;MECYVCPHRCGVDRPADMHAEGIFGSCHCGIKPIVARAALHFWEEPCISGEKGSGTVFFSGCNLHCVFCQNYEISSMNKGKEITVERLREIYFELIAQGANNINLVTPTHFTHAVLESLKEPLPVPVVYNTSGFETLDTLRKLKGKVQIW
;
A
#
# COMPACT_ATOMS: atom_id res chain seq x y z
N MET A 1 -9.40 12.20 -10.49
CA MET A 1 -9.02 10.95 -11.24
C MET A 1 -10.04 9.88 -10.93
N GLU A 2 -10.84 9.48 -11.91
CA GLU A 2 -11.83 8.42 -11.76
C GLU A 2 -11.19 7.10 -11.30
N CYS A 3 -11.79 6.49 -10.28
CA CYS A 3 -11.22 5.33 -9.59
C CYS A 3 -11.78 4.00 -10.13
N TYR A 4 -10.93 3.26 -10.83
CA TYR A 4 -11.17 1.90 -11.32
C TYR A 4 -10.06 0.90 -10.89
N VAL A 5 -9.35 1.23 -9.83
CA VAL A 5 -8.13 0.49 -9.42
C VAL A 5 -8.40 -0.91 -8.89
N CYS A 6 -9.57 -1.16 -8.33
CA CYS A 6 -9.98 -2.46 -7.78
C CYS A 6 -11.35 -2.89 -8.33
N PRO A 7 -11.79 -4.13 -8.06
CA PRO A 7 -13.06 -4.68 -8.59
C PRO A 7 -14.34 -3.92 -8.20
N HIS A 8 -14.29 -3.07 -7.16
CA HIS A 8 -15.42 -2.19 -6.85
C HIS A 8 -15.75 -1.21 -7.97
N ARG A 9 -14.76 -0.80 -8.78
CA ARG A 9 -14.96 0.10 -9.92
C ARG A 9 -15.83 1.31 -9.58
N CYS A 10 -15.51 1.98 -8.48
CA CYS A 10 -16.34 3.04 -7.91
C CYS A 10 -16.64 4.19 -8.88
N GLY A 11 -15.77 4.47 -9.86
CA GLY A 11 -15.93 5.54 -10.84
C GLY A 11 -15.90 6.95 -10.24
N VAL A 12 -15.68 7.08 -8.94
CA VAL A 12 -15.64 8.38 -8.27
C VAL A 12 -14.36 9.12 -8.64
N ASP A 13 -14.46 10.44 -8.73
CA ASP A 13 -13.28 11.29 -8.78
C ASP A 13 -12.73 11.45 -7.37
N ARG A 14 -11.64 10.72 -7.08
CA ARG A 14 -11.10 10.66 -5.72
C ARG A 14 -10.63 12.03 -5.26
N PRO A 15 -11.02 12.46 -4.03
CA PRO A 15 -10.53 13.69 -3.44
C PRO A 15 -9.00 13.71 -3.34
N ALA A 16 -8.42 14.90 -3.33
CA ALA A 16 -6.97 15.07 -3.23
C ALA A 16 -6.40 14.47 -1.94
N ASP A 17 -7.14 14.57 -0.85
CA ASP A 17 -6.81 14.04 0.48
C ASP A 17 -8.07 13.70 1.28
N MET A 18 -7.90 13.19 2.50
CA MET A 18 -9.00 12.77 3.38
C MET A 18 -9.85 13.92 3.93
N HIS A 19 -9.35 15.15 3.85
CA HIS A 19 -10.04 16.34 4.36
C HIS A 19 -10.70 17.15 3.24
N ALA A 20 -10.43 16.81 1.98
CA ALA A 20 -11.05 17.47 0.85
C ALA A 20 -12.52 17.10 0.72
N GLU A 21 -13.35 18.05 0.31
CA GLU A 21 -14.74 17.76 -0.07
C GLU A 21 -14.77 16.86 -1.29
N GLY A 22 -15.71 15.90 -1.31
CA GLY A 22 -15.88 15.00 -2.43
C GLY A 22 -16.53 13.67 -2.09
N ILE A 23 -16.71 12.85 -3.10
CA ILE A 23 -17.29 11.51 -2.96
C ILE A 23 -16.16 10.50 -2.86
N PHE A 24 -16.10 9.77 -1.75
CA PHE A 24 -15.15 8.69 -1.55
C PHE A 24 -15.69 7.37 -2.13
N GLY A 25 -14.78 6.56 -2.66
CA GLY A 25 -15.08 5.18 -3.03
C GLY A 25 -15.19 4.24 -1.82
N SER A 26 -15.38 2.94 -2.06
CA SER A 26 -15.54 1.91 -1.02
C SER A 26 -14.41 1.85 0.00
N CYS A 27 -13.20 2.24 -0.37
CA CYS A 27 -12.05 2.27 0.53
C CYS A 27 -12.01 3.51 1.44
N HIS A 28 -12.88 4.49 1.24
CA HIS A 28 -12.92 5.77 1.96
C HIS A 28 -11.58 6.53 1.97
N CYS A 29 -10.78 6.42 0.89
CA CYS A 29 -9.47 7.07 0.78
C CYS A 29 -9.43 8.09 -0.35
N GLY A 30 -8.69 9.16 -0.14
CA GLY A 30 -8.30 10.14 -1.16
C GLY A 30 -7.19 9.61 -2.09
N ILE A 31 -6.56 10.51 -2.86
CA ILE A 31 -5.45 10.16 -3.77
C ILE A 31 -4.16 9.91 -2.98
N LYS A 32 -3.88 10.72 -1.95
CA LYS A 32 -2.66 10.58 -1.15
C LYS A 32 -2.69 9.27 -0.35
N PRO A 33 -1.59 8.52 -0.32
CA PRO A 33 -1.50 7.32 0.51
C PRO A 33 -1.53 7.67 2.00
N ILE A 34 -2.24 6.84 2.77
CA ILE A 34 -2.26 6.91 4.22
C ILE A 34 -1.43 5.75 4.75
N VAL A 35 -0.41 6.05 5.54
CA VAL A 35 0.46 5.05 6.16
C VAL A 35 0.21 5.01 7.66
N ALA A 36 -0.19 3.86 8.16
CA ALA A 36 -0.40 3.63 9.59
C ALA A 36 0.90 3.35 10.33
N ARG A 37 1.78 2.57 9.69
CA ARG A 37 3.06 2.16 10.27
C ARG A 37 4.04 1.83 9.16
N ALA A 38 5.31 2.15 9.40
CA ALA A 38 6.44 1.69 8.60
C ALA A 38 7.57 1.30 9.56
N ALA A 39 7.99 0.04 9.54
CA ALA A 39 9.03 -0.48 10.43
C ALA A 39 9.57 -1.81 9.91
N LEU A 40 10.74 -2.22 10.42
CA LEU A 40 11.20 -3.59 10.27
C LEU A 40 10.23 -4.55 10.99
N HIS A 41 9.84 -5.61 10.30
CA HIS A 41 8.96 -6.66 10.81
C HIS A 41 9.65 -8.02 10.66
N PHE A 42 9.69 -8.79 11.77
CA PHE A 42 10.45 -10.03 11.86
C PHE A 42 9.56 -11.27 11.92
N TRP A 43 8.25 -11.08 11.87
CA TRP A 43 7.23 -12.14 12.05
C TRP A 43 6.39 -12.39 10.80
N GLU A 44 6.90 -12.00 9.63
CA GLU A 44 6.39 -12.50 8.35
C GLU A 44 6.91 -13.93 8.14
N GLU A 45 6.48 -14.59 7.06
CA GLU A 45 7.01 -15.89 6.69
C GLU A 45 8.55 -15.84 6.63
N PRO A 46 9.26 -16.92 7.05
CA PRO A 46 10.71 -16.94 7.12
C PRO A 46 11.42 -16.54 5.81
N CYS A 47 10.82 -16.85 4.66
CA CYS A 47 11.34 -16.45 3.34
C CYS A 47 11.20 -14.94 3.06
N ILE A 48 10.33 -14.23 3.79
CA ILE A 48 10.11 -12.78 3.65
C ILE A 48 10.95 -12.04 4.69
N SER A 49 10.80 -12.36 5.97
CA SER A 49 11.52 -11.68 7.06
C SER A 49 13.01 -11.97 7.07
N GLY A 50 13.40 -13.23 6.86
CA GLY A 50 14.77 -13.67 7.08
C GLY A 50 15.28 -13.27 8.48
N GLU A 51 16.60 -13.11 8.61
CA GLU A 51 17.22 -12.66 9.87
C GLU A 51 17.19 -11.13 10.04
N LYS A 52 17.16 -10.38 8.95
CA LYS A 52 17.27 -8.91 8.97
C LYS A 52 15.92 -8.20 9.06
N GLY A 53 14.83 -8.92 8.85
CA GLY A 53 13.47 -8.38 8.85
C GLY A 53 13.03 -7.82 7.50
N SER A 54 11.73 -7.74 7.33
CA SER A 54 11.04 -7.12 6.20
C SER A 54 10.76 -5.65 6.48
N GLY A 55 11.07 -4.77 5.54
CA GLY A 55 10.71 -3.35 5.61
C GLY A 55 9.24 -3.15 5.31
N THR A 56 8.39 -3.29 6.32
CA THR A 56 6.94 -3.38 6.15
C THR A 56 6.28 -2.02 6.25
N VAL A 57 5.47 -1.70 5.25
CA VAL A 57 4.64 -0.48 5.18
C VAL A 57 3.17 -0.87 5.21
N PHE A 58 2.48 -0.54 6.30
CA PHE A 58 1.05 -0.76 6.47
C PHE A 58 0.27 0.44 5.96
N PHE A 59 -0.48 0.23 4.89
CA PHE A 59 -1.40 1.26 4.38
C PHE A 59 -2.71 1.22 5.16
N SER A 60 -3.28 2.42 5.40
CA SER A 60 -4.60 2.56 5.99
C SER A 60 -5.70 2.60 4.94
N GLY A 61 -6.91 2.25 5.35
CA GLY A 61 -8.00 1.96 4.44
C GLY A 61 -7.87 0.55 3.88
N CYS A 62 -8.94 0.08 3.28
CA CYS A 62 -8.96 -1.23 2.63
C CYS A 62 -10.12 -1.28 1.66
N ASN A 63 -9.95 -1.99 0.55
CA ASN A 63 -11.02 -2.21 -0.41
C ASN A 63 -11.87 -3.47 -0.10
N LEU A 64 -11.53 -4.23 0.94
CA LEU A 64 -12.22 -5.49 1.28
C LEU A 64 -13.07 -5.41 2.56
N HIS A 65 -12.62 -4.66 3.57
CA HIS A 65 -13.35 -4.44 4.84
C HIS A 65 -13.84 -5.73 5.52
N CYS A 66 -12.98 -6.74 5.68
CA CYS A 66 -13.33 -8.01 6.32
C CYS A 66 -13.86 -7.76 7.74
N VAL A 67 -15.01 -8.36 8.08
CA VAL A 67 -15.65 -8.17 9.40
C VAL A 67 -14.82 -8.73 10.56
N PHE A 68 -13.91 -9.66 10.29
CA PHE A 68 -12.98 -10.27 11.25
C PHE A 68 -11.55 -9.70 11.15
N CYS A 69 -11.36 -8.52 10.54
CA CYS A 69 -10.03 -7.97 10.35
C CYS A 69 -9.35 -7.64 11.68
N GLN A 70 -8.22 -8.29 11.96
CA GLN A 70 -7.42 -8.01 13.16
C GLN A 70 -6.84 -6.57 13.16
N ASN A 71 -6.70 -5.96 11.98
CA ASN A 71 -6.21 -4.60 11.79
C ASN A 71 -7.37 -3.60 11.54
N TYR A 72 -8.52 -3.78 12.21
CA TYR A 72 -9.73 -2.97 11.97
C TYR A 72 -9.51 -1.47 12.05
N GLU A 73 -8.70 -1.00 13.02
CA GLU A 73 -8.40 0.42 13.18
C GLU A 73 -7.67 1.01 11.97
N ILE A 74 -6.83 0.22 11.32
CA ILE A 74 -6.11 0.61 10.11
C ILE A 74 -7.02 0.48 8.89
N SER A 75 -7.68 -0.68 8.75
CA SER A 75 -8.41 -1.03 7.53
C SER A 75 -9.74 -0.31 7.36
N SER A 76 -10.44 -0.01 8.47
CA SER A 76 -11.81 0.53 8.42
C SER A 76 -11.94 1.91 9.07
N MET A 77 -11.08 2.25 10.03
CA MET A 77 -11.08 3.57 10.66
C MET A 77 -10.04 4.52 10.06
N ASN A 78 -9.32 4.10 9.05
CA ASN A 78 -8.29 4.87 8.32
C ASN A 78 -7.26 5.54 9.25
N LYS A 79 -6.94 4.92 10.42
CA LYS A 79 -5.92 5.44 11.33
C LYS A 79 -4.55 5.42 10.66
N GLY A 80 -3.94 6.58 10.53
CA GLY A 80 -2.64 6.74 9.89
C GLY A 80 -2.36 8.19 9.53
N LYS A 81 -1.27 8.40 8.84
CA LYS A 81 -0.87 9.73 8.37
C LYS A 81 -0.88 9.76 6.85
N GLU A 82 -1.55 10.74 6.26
CA GLU A 82 -1.41 11.03 4.84
C GLU A 82 0.00 11.51 4.53
N ILE A 83 0.55 10.99 3.46
CA ILE A 83 1.88 11.34 3.00
C ILE A 83 1.89 11.58 1.49
N THR A 84 2.93 12.22 0.99
CA THR A 84 3.17 12.33 -0.45
C THR A 84 3.82 11.06 -1.00
N VAL A 85 3.83 10.90 -2.31
CA VAL A 85 4.51 9.80 -3.00
C VAL A 85 6.02 9.84 -2.76
N GLU A 86 6.60 11.06 -2.74
CA GLU A 86 8.02 11.29 -2.44
C GLU A 86 8.33 10.79 -1.03
N ARG A 87 7.48 11.14 -0.04
CA ARG A 87 7.66 10.67 1.34
C ARG A 87 7.53 9.16 1.46
N LEU A 88 6.61 8.55 0.70
CA LEU A 88 6.49 7.09 0.64
C LEU A 88 7.79 6.44 0.15
N ARG A 89 8.40 7.01 -0.89
CA ARG A 89 9.68 6.54 -1.41
C ARG A 89 10.83 6.73 -0.42
N GLU A 90 10.89 7.87 0.29
CA GLU A 90 11.87 8.08 1.36
C GLU A 90 11.77 7.02 2.46
N ILE A 91 10.54 6.66 2.88
CA ILE A 91 10.30 5.60 3.87
C ILE A 91 10.90 4.26 3.40
N TYR A 92 10.80 3.91 2.12
CA TYR A 92 11.44 2.69 1.60
C TYR A 92 12.95 2.72 1.83
N PHE A 93 13.61 3.83 1.50
CA PHE A 93 15.06 3.95 1.70
C PHE A 93 15.47 4.01 3.16
N GLU A 94 14.66 4.61 4.03
CA GLU A 94 14.88 4.57 5.49
C GLU A 94 14.84 3.14 6.03
N LEU A 95 13.89 2.31 5.56
CA LEU A 95 13.79 0.89 5.94
C LEU A 95 14.96 0.08 5.37
N ILE A 96 15.35 0.33 4.13
CA ILE A 96 16.53 -0.30 3.50
C ILE A 96 17.80 0.06 4.26
N ALA A 97 17.97 1.31 4.66
CA ALA A 97 19.11 1.76 5.46
C ALA A 97 19.17 1.09 6.85
N GLN A 98 18.01 0.69 7.40
CA GLN A 98 17.92 -0.11 8.63
C GLN A 98 18.24 -1.60 8.42
N GLY A 99 18.46 -2.02 7.18
CA GLY A 99 18.84 -3.40 6.84
C GLY A 99 17.71 -4.28 6.33
N ALA A 100 16.54 -3.70 5.92
CA ALA A 100 15.43 -4.47 5.39
C ALA A 100 15.84 -5.36 4.20
N ASN A 101 15.45 -6.64 4.21
CA ASN A 101 15.67 -7.59 3.12
C ASN A 101 14.83 -7.28 1.87
N ASN A 102 13.69 -6.65 2.06
CA ASN A 102 12.71 -6.30 1.05
C ASN A 102 11.85 -5.13 1.54
N ILE A 103 11.04 -4.58 0.67
CA ILE A 103 9.96 -3.66 1.03
C ILE A 103 8.63 -4.39 0.87
N ASN A 104 7.92 -4.60 1.98
CA ASN A 104 6.64 -5.29 2.04
C ASN A 104 5.50 -4.27 2.16
N LEU A 105 4.69 -4.18 1.12
CA LEU A 105 3.55 -3.27 1.02
C LEU A 105 2.29 -4.02 1.46
N VAL A 106 1.78 -3.72 2.65
CA VAL A 106 0.62 -4.40 3.22
C VAL A 106 -0.66 -3.66 2.87
N THR A 107 -1.57 -4.35 2.19
CA THR A 107 -2.87 -3.83 1.71
C THR A 107 -2.72 -2.57 0.82
N PRO A 108 -1.90 -2.60 -0.23
CA PRO A 108 -1.61 -1.42 -1.04
C PRO A 108 -2.62 -1.19 -2.18
N THR A 109 -3.57 -2.08 -2.42
CA THR A 109 -4.45 -2.15 -3.60
C THR A 109 -5.10 -0.81 -3.96
N HIS A 110 -5.70 -0.16 -2.98
CA HIS A 110 -6.43 1.09 -3.19
C HIS A 110 -5.52 2.31 -3.41
N PHE A 111 -4.22 2.17 -3.16
CA PHE A 111 -3.18 3.16 -3.44
C PHE A 111 -2.22 2.73 -4.56
N THR A 112 -2.62 1.79 -5.42
CA THR A 112 -1.75 1.28 -6.52
C THR A 112 -1.17 2.40 -7.38
N HIS A 113 -1.89 3.50 -7.62
CA HIS A 113 -1.36 4.64 -8.37
C HIS A 113 -0.15 5.29 -7.67
N ALA A 114 -0.23 5.49 -6.35
CA ALA A 114 0.87 6.02 -5.55
C ALA A 114 2.05 5.03 -5.46
N VAL A 115 1.74 3.74 -5.32
CA VAL A 115 2.75 2.66 -5.36
C VAL A 115 3.48 2.63 -6.69
N LEU A 116 2.76 2.68 -7.82
CA LEU A 116 3.37 2.70 -9.15
C LEU A 116 4.30 3.88 -9.35
N GLU A 117 3.90 5.07 -8.90
CA GLU A 117 4.73 6.27 -9.00
C GLU A 117 5.94 6.20 -8.05
N SER A 118 5.77 5.72 -6.80
CA SER A 118 6.87 5.54 -5.85
C SER A 118 7.90 4.49 -6.31
N LEU A 119 7.48 3.54 -7.16
CA LEU A 119 8.32 2.49 -7.77
C LEU A 119 8.68 2.80 -9.22
N LYS A 120 8.61 4.05 -9.66
CA LYS A 120 9.02 4.45 -11.01
C LYS A 120 10.47 4.08 -11.28
N GLU A 121 11.34 4.37 -10.34
CA GLU A 121 12.72 3.89 -10.33
C GLU A 121 12.82 2.64 -9.42
N PRO A 122 13.53 1.59 -9.85
CA PRO A 122 13.69 0.36 -9.07
C PRO A 122 14.28 0.61 -7.68
N LEU A 123 13.93 -0.25 -6.73
CA LEU A 123 14.58 -0.30 -5.43
C LEU A 123 15.73 -1.31 -5.47
N PRO A 124 16.75 -1.15 -4.59
CA PRO A 124 17.88 -2.10 -4.51
C PRO A 124 17.51 -3.42 -3.82
N VAL A 125 16.29 -3.56 -3.34
CA VAL A 125 15.74 -4.76 -2.69
C VAL A 125 14.42 -5.16 -3.34
N PRO A 126 14.01 -6.42 -3.27
CA PRO A 126 12.71 -6.86 -3.79
C PRO A 126 11.53 -6.14 -3.14
N VAL A 127 10.46 -5.98 -3.90
CA VAL A 127 9.17 -5.48 -3.42
C VAL A 127 8.20 -6.65 -3.27
N VAL A 128 7.63 -6.79 -2.09
CA VAL A 128 6.55 -7.72 -1.74
C VAL A 128 5.23 -6.95 -1.78
N TYR A 129 4.26 -7.46 -2.48
CA TYR A 129 2.91 -6.92 -2.56
C TYR A 129 1.96 -7.82 -1.77
N ASN A 130 1.79 -7.51 -0.49
CA ASN A 130 0.97 -8.29 0.44
C ASN A 130 -0.50 -7.88 0.29
N THR A 131 -1.22 -8.68 -0.46
CA THR A 131 -2.57 -8.37 -0.94
C THR A 131 -3.61 -9.38 -0.45
N SER A 132 -4.88 -8.94 -0.44
CA SER A 132 -6.03 -9.82 -0.24
C SER A 132 -6.47 -10.58 -1.51
N GLY A 133 -5.81 -10.35 -2.65
CA GLY A 133 -6.20 -10.92 -3.95
C GLY A 133 -7.36 -10.20 -4.63
N PHE A 134 -7.80 -9.05 -4.10
CA PHE A 134 -8.95 -8.30 -4.66
C PHE A 134 -8.47 -7.15 -5.55
N GLU A 135 -7.72 -7.50 -6.61
CA GLU A 135 -7.22 -6.61 -7.65
C GLU A 135 -7.91 -6.84 -8.99
N THR A 136 -7.87 -5.82 -9.86
CA THR A 136 -8.20 -6.00 -11.28
C THR A 136 -6.99 -6.52 -12.06
N LEU A 137 -7.25 -7.22 -13.16
CA LEU A 137 -6.16 -7.68 -14.06
C LEU A 137 -5.34 -6.50 -14.60
N ASP A 138 -5.96 -5.35 -14.82
CA ASP A 138 -5.25 -4.15 -15.29
C ASP A 138 -4.31 -3.59 -14.24
N THR A 139 -4.70 -3.63 -12.97
CA THR A 139 -3.84 -3.28 -11.83
C THR A 139 -2.64 -4.21 -11.76
N LEU A 140 -2.86 -5.52 -11.84
CA LEU A 140 -1.78 -6.51 -11.81
C LEU A 140 -0.81 -6.35 -13.00
N ARG A 141 -1.32 -6.09 -14.19
CA ARG A 141 -0.48 -5.83 -15.38
C ARG A 141 0.41 -4.61 -15.19
N LYS A 142 -0.09 -3.52 -14.59
CA LYS A 142 0.69 -2.31 -14.31
C LYS A 142 1.79 -2.54 -13.26
N LEU A 143 1.54 -3.42 -12.29
CA LEU A 143 2.50 -3.78 -11.24
C LEU A 143 3.57 -4.78 -11.71
N LYS A 144 3.33 -5.48 -12.83
CA LYS A 144 4.28 -6.44 -13.40
C LYS A 144 5.64 -5.79 -13.64
N GLY A 145 6.71 -6.44 -13.15
CA GLY A 145 8.08 -5.96 -13.24
C GLY A 145 8.48 -4.92 -12.19
N LYS A 146 7.52 -4.38 -11.43
CA LYS A 146 7.78 -3.48 -10.28
C LYS A 146 7.71 -4.21 -8.94
N VAL A 147 6.97 -5.31 -8.91
CA VAL A 147 6.80 -6.19 -7.77
C VAL A 147 7.40 -7.55 -8.11
N GLN A 148 8.14 -8.14 -7.16
CA GLN A 148 8.84 -9.41 -7.34
C GLN A 148 8.17 -10.57 -6.59
N ILE A 149 7.45 -10.28 -5.49
CA ILE A 149 6.80 -11.27 -4.62
C ILE A 149 5.35 -10.85 -4.39
N TRP A 150 4.45 -11.85 -4.48
CA TRP A 150 2.99 -11.66 -4.37
C TRP A 150 2.41 -12.55 -3.28
#